data_8e5c841118a2995d8f139023a9fa4f64
#
_entry.id   8e5c841118a2995d8f139023a9fa4f64
#
_cell.length_a   1.000
_cell.length_b   1.000
_cell.length_c   1.000
_cell.angle_alpha   90.00
_cell.angle_beta   90.00
_cell.angle_gamma   90.00
#
_symmetry.space_group_name_H-M   'P 1'
#
loop_
_entity.id
_entity.type
_entity.pdbx_description
1 polymer ?
#
loop_
_entity_poly.entity_id
_entity_poly.type
_entity_poly.pdbx_seq_one_letter_code
_entity_poly.pdbx_strand_id
1 'polypeptide(L)'
;MVGAGNRGHLAYGAFAERNPEKARFVAVVEPDDARRARFANAHGIPAERQFRSWEDIAARSPLAPALINATLERHHRASTLGLLAAGYDMLLEKPMAATAGECLEIASAAESHGRLLQIAHVLRYAPFFTAIREIVASDRLGAIVSVDWRENLIYWHFAHSYVRGNWGKKAEGGPMILTKCCHDLDLLVWMFGRCEQLSSSGSLTHFTRDAVGPEIPGRCTDGCPIAEACPYFAPRVYLDRLKENPASFAVAAVTLDRTPEGVMRALETGPYGRCVYRSDNDVVDHQVVLMRFESGLSVSLTMQGSSHIEGRTVRIDGTRATLLANEARAEMEIHDHRTGQTERVTRPRGVGGHGGGDDGLMRAFVGAIQGDRAGVLTSARESVASHLMAFAAEQSRLSGETVNLERYRQSLS
;
A
#
# COMPACT_ATOMS: atom_id res chain seq x y z
N MET A 1 -12.97 6.69 13.21
CA MET A 1 -11.70 6.03 12.83
C MET A 1 -11.66 4.67 13.45
N VAL A 2 -11.42 3.62 12.69
CA VAL A 2 -11.17 2.25 13.16
C VAL A 2 -9.73 1.90 12.79
N GLY A 3 -8.85 1.73 13.81
CA GLY A 3 -7.41 1.64 13.66
C GLY A 3 -6.72 3.01 13.61
N ALA A 4 -6.08 3.41 14.72
CA ALA A 4 -5.36 4.68 14.85
C ALA A 4 -3.83 4.50 14.76
N GLY A 5 -3.39 3.53 13.94
CA GLY A 5 -1.98 3.31 13.59
C GLY A 5 -1.42 4.42 12.69
N ASN A 6 -0.30 4.13 12.02
CA ASN A 6 0.36 5.13 11.15
C ASN A 6 -0.58 5.66 10.06
N ARG A 7 -1.31 4.79 9.35
CA ARG A 7 -2.24 5.24 8.30
C ARG A 7 -3.37 6.09 8.89
N GLY A 8 -4.03 5.59 9.94
CA GLY A 8 -5.10 6.32 10.61
C GLY A 8 -4.69 7.71 11.07
N HIS A 9 -3.52 7.84 11.71
CA HIS A 9 -3.04 9.09 12.27
C HIS A 9 -2.35 10.01 11.25
N LEU A 10 -1.35 9.47 10.50
CA LEU A 10 -0.48 10.29 9.65
C LEU A 10 -1.10 10.65 8.28
N ALA A 11 -2.07 9.87 7.80
CA ALA A 11 -2.77 10.17 6.55
C ALA A 11 -4.16 10.77 6.82
N TYR A 12 -5.07 10.00 7.36
CA TYR A 12 -6.48 10.39 7.49
C TYR A 12 -6.72 11.40 8.60
N GLY A 13 -6.09 11.20 9.77
CA GLY A 13 -6.11 12.17 10.87
C GLY A 13 -5.52 13.50 10.43
N ALA A 14 -4.33 13.48 9.87
CA ALA A 14 -3.67 14.67 9.37
C ALA A 14 -4.46 15.41 8.25
N PHE A 15 -5.22 14.68 7.42
CA PHE A 15 -6.13 15.33 6.46
C PHE A 15 -7.23 16.12 7.19
N ALA A 16 -7.87 15.53 8.20
CA ALA A 16 -8.93 16.20 8.96
C ALA A 16 -8.40 17.40 9.74
N GLU A 17 -7.19 17.33 10.31
CA GLU A 17 -6.53 18.47 10.97
C GLU A 17 -6.29 19.64 10.02
N ARG A 18 -5.90 19.37 8.76
CA ARG A 18 -5.69 20.40 7.73
C ARG A 18 -6.98 20.91 7.08
N ASN A 19 -8.07 20.14 7.17
CA ASN A 19 -9.35 20.44 6.52
C ASN A 19 -10.52 20.24 7.49
N PRO A 20 -10.56 20.96 8.63
CA PRO A 20 -11.58 20.74 9.67
C PRO A 20 -13.00 21.07 9.20
N GLU A 21 -13.13 21.87 8.16
CA GLU A 21 -14.39 22.20 7.51
C GLU A 21 -14.95 21.07 6.63
N LYS A 22 -14.09 20.12 6.19
CA LYS A 22 -14.47 19.01 5.31
C LYS A 22 -14.71 17.72 6.06
N ALA A 23 -13.89 17.43 7.07
CA ALA A 23 -13.95 16.16 7.79
C ALA A 23 -13.59 16.33 9.28
N ARG A 24 -14.32 15.65 10.15
CA ARG A 24 -14.08 15.59 11.58
C ARG A 24 -14.28 14.17 12.10
N PHE A 25 -13.33 13.69 12.88
CA PHE A 25 -13.48 12.42 13.58
C PHE A 25 -14.25 12.61 14.88
N VAL A 26 -15.34 11.84 15.05
CA VAL A 26 -16.22 11.91 16.24
C VAL A 26 -16.09 10.70 17.14
N ALA A 27 -15.38 9.66 16.71
CA ALA A 27 -15.09 8.47 17.48
C ALA A 27 -13.81 7.81 17.02
N VAL A 28 -13.15 7.06 17.88
CA VAL A 28 -11.96 6.26 17.57
C VAL A 28 -12.08 4.85 18.18
N VAL A 29 -11.66 3.87 17.40
CA VAL A 29 -11.51 2.47 17.81
C VAL A 29 -10.05 2.09 17.63
N GLU A 30 -9.37 1.76 18.73
CA GLU A 30 -7.97 1.34 18.74
C GLU A 30 -7.71 0.55 20.03
N PRO A 31 -7.23 -0.70 19.96
CA PRO A 31 -6.97 -1.49 21.15
C PRO A 31 -5.79 -0.96 22.00
N ASP A 32 -4.79 -0.36 21.36
CA ASP A 32 -3.65 0.24 22.07
C ASP A 32 -4.05 1.56 22.74
N ASP A 33 -3.89 1.63 24.07
CA ASP A 33 -4.32 2.78 24.85
C ASP A 33 -3.57 4.08 24.48
N ALA A 34 -2.28 3.98 24.23
CA ALA A 34 -1.46 5.15 23.91
C ALA A 34 -1.80 5.72 22.50
N ARG A 35 -2.00 4.85 21.51
CA ARG A 35 -2.44 5.26 20.16
C ARG A 35 -3.85 5.83 20.19
N ARG A 36 -4.77 5.18 20.93
CA ARG A 36 -6.15 5.65 21.08
C ARG A 36 -6.19 7.03 21.72
N ALA A 37 -5.51 7.23 22.85
CA ALA A 37 -5.44 8.51 23.53
C ALA A 37 -4.79 9.60 22.66
N ARG A 38 -3.71 9.27 21.96
CA ARG A 38 -3.05 10.20 21.02
C ARG A 38 -4.02 10.68 19.94
N PHE A 39 -4.75 9.77 19.30
CA PHE A 39 -5.70 10.12 18.25
C PHE A 39 -6.89 10.90 18.81
N ALA A 40 -7.42 10.47 19.95
CA ALA A 40 -8.55 11.15 20.61
C ALA A 40 -8.19 12.59 21.00
N ASN A 41 -7.01 12.81 21.56
CA ASN A 41 -6.54 14.15 21.95
C ASN A 41 -6.36 15.06 20.73
N ALA A 42 -5.76 14.55 19.64
CA ALA A 42 -5.56 15.32 18.41
C ALA A 42 -6.89 15.79 17.77
N HIS A 43 -7.96 15.00 17.93
CA HIS A 43 -9.26 15.27 17.31
C HIS A 43 -10.37 15.67 18.29
N GLY A 44 -10.05 15.91 19.57
CA GLY A 44 -11.04 16.32 20.59
C GLY A 44 -12.13 15.27 20.82
N ILE A 45 -11.82 13.97 20.74
CA ILE A 45 -12.78 12.88 20.88
C ILE A 45 -12.99 12.58 22.37
N PRO A 46 -14.21 12.73 22.92
CA PRO A 46 -14.48 12.51 24.33
C PRO A 46 -14.41 11.03 24.70
N ALA A 47 -14.22 10.73 26.00
CA ALA A 47 -13.94 9.37 26.49
C ALA A 47 -15.02 8.34 26.12
N GLU A 48 -16.30 8.74 26.15
CA GLU A 48 -17.44 7.88 25.79
C GLU A 48 -17.53 7.51 24.31
N ARG A 49 -16.67 8.10 23.46
CA ARG A 49 -16.53 7.82 22.03
C ARG A 49 -15.16 7.22 21.66
N GLN A 50 -14.45 6.70 22.67
CA GLN A 50 -13.19 5.99 22.53
C GLN A 50 -13.42 4.50 22.82
N PHE A 51 -13.19 3.64 21.83
CA PHE A 51 -13.49 2.22 21.90
C PHE A 51 -12.22 1.40 21.70
N ARG A 52 -12.20 0.18 22.23
CA ARG A 52 -11.10 -0.78 22.04
C ARG A 52 -11.34 -1.71 20.87
N SER A 53 -12.60 -1.96 20.56
CA SER A 53 -13.03 -2.95 19.56
C SER A 53 -14.05 -2.35 18.59
N TRP A 54 -14.01 -2.80 17.31
CA TRP A 54 -14.97 -2.38 16.31
C TRP A 54 -16.39 -2.94 16.60
N GLU A 55 -16.48 -4.07 17.26
CA GLU A 55 -17.74 -4.67 17.71
C GLU A 55 -18.53 -3.69 18.62
N ASP A 56 -17.83 -2.91 19.43
CA ASP A 56 -18.45 -1.92 20.30
C ASP A 56 -19.23 -0.85 19.54
N ILE A 57 -18.78 -0.47 18.34
CA ILE A 57 -19.49 0.50 17.50
C ILE A 57 -20.48 -0.18 16.55
N ALA A 58 -20.23 -1.41 16.12
CA ALA A 58 -21.17 -2.18 15.29
C ALA A 58 -22.47 -2.54 16.04
N ALA A 59 -22.39 -2.72 17.37
CA ALA A 59 -23.55 -3.00 18.22
C ALA A 59 -24.44 -1.77 18.51
N ARG A 60 -24.09 -0.59 17.97
CA ARG A 60 -24.80 0.69 18.23
C ARG A 60 -25.37 1.26 16.93
N SER A 61 -26.32 2.19 17.06
CA SER A 61 -26.70 3.03 15.93
C SER A 61 -25.48 3.79 15.40
N PRO A 62 -25.37 4.01 14.07
CA PRO A 62 -24.22 4.68 13.49
C PRO A 62 -23.91 6.03 14.16
N LEU A 63 -22.67 6.17 14.62
CA LEU A 63 -22.19 7.41 15.28
C LEU A 63 -21.89 8.53 14.27
N ALA A 64 -21.72 8.16 13.00
CA ALA A 64 -21.45 9.04 11.87
C ALA A 64 -21.96 8.37 10.58
N PRO A 65 -22.15 9.11 9.48
CA PRO A 65 -22.60 8.53 8.20
C PRO A 65 -21.58 7.57 7.58
N ALA A 66 -20.31 7.76 7.91
CA ALA A 66 -19.22 6.95 7.35
C ALA A 66 -18.09 6.74 8.36
N LEU A 67 -17.23 5.76 8.06
CA LEU A 67 -16.03 5.48 8.83
C LEU A 67 -14.84 5.17 7.91
N ILE A 68 -13.65 5.24 8.49
CA ILE A 68 -12.42 4.77 7.86
C ILE A 68 -11.92 3.55 8.64
N ASN A 69 -11.73 2.43 7.93
CA ASN A 69 -11.15 1.21 8.49
C ASN A 69 -9.68 1.10 8.05
N ALA A 70 -8.78 1.41 8.97
CA ALA A 70 -7.33 1.37 8.80
C ALA A 70 -6.68 0.36 9.77
N THR A 71 -7.36 -0.76 10.01
CA THR A 71 -6.84 -1.90 10.76
C THR A 71 -5.77 -2.66 9.98
N LEU A 72 -5.21 -3.72 10.53
CA LEU A 72 -4.35 -4.64 9.78
C LEU A 72 -5.19 -5.57 8.91
N GLU A 73 -4.61 -6.03 7.81
CA GLU A 73 -5.26 -6.79 6.73
C GLU A 73 -6.03 -8.02 7.24
N ARG A 74 -5.47 -8.74 8.21
CA ARG A 74 -6.10 -9.92 8.86
C ARG A 74 -7.42 -9.60 9.58
N HIS A 75 -7.68 -8.34 9.87
CA HIS A 75 -8.92 -7.89 10.53
C HIS A 75 -9.93 -7.30 9.54
N HIS A 76 -9.52 -7.02 8.30
CA HIS A 76 -10.36 -6.31 7.31
C HIS A 76 -11.67 -7.05 7.04
N ARG A 77 -11.64 -8.37 6.81
CA ARG A 77 -12.84 -9.14 6.53
C ARG A 77 -13.89 -9.00 7.65
N ALA A 78 -13.54 -9.37 8.86
CA ALA A 78 -14.49 -9.39 9.98
C ALA A 78 -15.03 -7.99 10.28
N SER A 79 -14.13 -7.00 10.42
CA SER A 79 -14.53 -5.63 10.75
C SER A 79 -15.34 -4.97 9.63
N THR A 80 -14.97 -5.21 8.35
CA THR A 80 -15.68 -4.61 7.22
C THR A 80 -17.09 -5.18 7.09
N LEU A 81 -17.25 -6.50 7.14
CA LEU A 81 -18.58 -7.14 7.07
C LEU A 81 -19.50 -6.69 8.21
N GLY A 82 -18.99 -6.68 9.46
CA GLY A 82 -19.77 -6.24 10.61
C GLY A 82 -20.17 -4.77 10.55
N LEU A 83 -19.28 -3.90 10.07
CA LEU A 83 -19.54 -2.46 10.01
C LEU A 83 -20.42 -2.07 8.80
N LEU A 84 -20.33 -2.79 7.67
CA LEU A 84 -21.29 -2.64 6.55
C LEU A 84 -22.71 -3.05 6.99
N ALA A 85 -22.83 -4.19 7.69
CA ALA A 85 -24.11 -4.64 8.25
C ALA A 85 -24.68 -3.65 9.28
N ALA A 86 -23.83 -2.97 10.05
CA ALA A 86 -24.23 -1.90 10.97
C ALA A 86 -24.62 -0.59 10.26
N GLY A 87 -24.55 -0.53 8.93
CA GLY A 87 -25.05 0.58 8.13
C GLY A 87 -24.06 1.71 7.83
N TYR A 88 -22.76 1.49 8.00
CA TYR A 88 -21.75 2.49 7.67
C TYR A 88 -21.34 2.45 6.21
N ASP A 89 -21.21 3.62 5.59
CA ASP A 89 -20.36 3.79 4.42
C ASP A 89 -18.89 3.79 4.86
N MET A 90 -17.98 3.30 4.01
CA MET A 90 -16.63 3.01 4.48
C MET A 90 -15.54 3.32 3.46
N LEU A 91 -14.42 3.87 3.94
CA LEU A 91 -13.11 3.81 3.31
C LEU A 91 -12.30 2.70 3.99
N LEU A 92 -11.90 1.67 3.23
CA LEU A 92 -11.12 0.54 3.73
C LEU A 92 -9.68 0.64 3.24
N GLU A 93 -8.71 0.49 4.15
CA GLU A 93 -7.30 0.39 3.76
C GLU A 93 -7.02 -0.84 2.89
N LYS A 94 -5.99 -0.69 2.07
CA LYS A 94 -5.49 -1.76 1.21
C LYS A 94 -4.45 -2.62 1.96
N PRO A 95 -4.29 -3.88 1.55
CA PRO A 95 -5.14 -4.66 0.65
C PRO A 95 -6.51 -4.95 1.27
N MET A 96 -7.52 -5.17 0.41
CA MET A 96 -8.91 -5.40 0.84
C MET A 96 -9.04 -6.50 1.88
N ALA A 97 -8.33 -7.61 1.66
CA ALA A 97 -8.34 -8.78 2.55
C ALA A 97 -7.08 -9.63 2.33
N ALA A 98 -6.93 -10.66 3.16
CA ALA A 98 -5.81 -11.58 3.14
C ALA A 98 -5.94 -12.70 2.10
N THR A 99 -7.16 -12.96 1.58
CA THR A 99 -7.44 -13.99 0.57
C THR A 99 -8.32 -13.46 -0.56
N ALA A 100 -8.25 -14.11 -1.73
CA ALA A 100 -9.05 -13.76 -2.90
C ALA A 100 -10.56 -13.92 -2.65
N GLY A 101 -10.97 -14.99 -1.96
CA GLY A 101 -12.38 -15.23 -1.60
C GLY A 101 -12.94 -14.14 -0.68
N GLU A 102 -12.16 -13.70 0.31
CA GLU A 102 -12.55 -12.61 1.20
C GLU A 102 -12.72 -11.27 0.46
N CYS A 103 -11.89 -11.00 -0.56
CA CYS A 103 -12.08 -9.80 -1.39
C CYS A 103 -13.42 -9.83 -2.14
N LEU A 104 -13.81 -10.99 -2.68
CA LEU A 104 -15.09 -11.19 -3.34
C LEU A 104 -16.27 -11.04 -2.35
N GLU A 105 -16.15 -11.63 -1.17
CA GLU A 105 -17.16 -11.54 -0.10
C GLU A 105 -17.38 -10.09 0.35
N ILE A 106 -16.31 -9.35 0.60
CA ILE A 106 -16.37 -7.93 1.00
C ILE A 106 -17.06 -7.08 -0.09
N ALA A 107 -16.71 -7.29 -1.36
CA ALA A 107 -17.33 -6.56 -2.46
C ALA A 107 -18.82 -6.87 -2.58
N SER A 108 -19.20 -8.15 -2.49
CA SER A 108 -20.60 -8.59 -2.50
C SER A 108 -21.39 -8.05 -1.30
N ALA A 109 -20.78 -8.02 -0.11
CA ALA A 109 -21.43 -7.47 1.08
C ALA A 109 -21.70 -5.97 0.94
N ALA A 110 -20.78 -5.19 0.38
CA ALA A 110 -20.99 -3.77 0.14
C ALA A 110 -22.20 -3.53 -0.81
N GLU A 111 -22.29 -4.33 -1.88
CA GLU A 111 -23.39 -4.26 -2.83
C GLU A 111 -24.74 -4.67 -2.19
N SER A 112 -24.76 -5.78 -1.45
CA SER A 112 -25.99 -6.31 -0.83
C SER A 112 -26.55 -5.39 0.26
N HIS A 113 -25.68 -4.69 1.00
CA HIS A 113 -26.08 -3.70 2.00
C HIS A 113 -26.33 -2.31 1.41
N GLY A 114 -26.08 -2.09 0.11
CA GLY A 114 -26.23 -0.79 -0.55
C GLY A 114 -25.33 0.28 0.03
N ARG A 115 -24.14 -0.09 0.54
CA ARG A 115 -23.17 0.81 1.17
C ARG A 115 -22.07 1.20 0.23
N LEU A 116 -21.61 2.45 0.36
CA LEU A 116 -20.36 2.87 -0.26
C LEU A 116 -19.20 2.16 0.43
N LEU A 117 -18.43 1.41 -0.34
CA LEU A 117 -17.14 0.87 0.09
C LEU A 117 -16.07 1.29 -0.92
N GLN A 118 -15.21 2.21 -0.50
CA GLN A 118 -14.07 2.69 -1.27
C GLN A 118 -12.79 2.05 -0.72
N ILE A 119 -11.93 1.55 -1.60
CA ILE A 119 -10.65 0.95 -1.23
C ILE A 119 -9.53 1.99 -1.37
N ALA A 120 -8.58 1.97 -0.45
CA ALA A 120 -7.51 2.97 -0.36
C ALA A 120 -6.41 2.79 -1.42
N HIS A 121 -6.78 2.63 -2.69
CA HIS A 121 -5.85 2.70 -3.82
C HIS A 121 -5.50 4.16 -4.13
N VAL A 122 -4.76 4.76 -3.24
CA VAL A 122 -4.43 6.19 -3.22
C VAL A 122 -3.75 6.69 -4.49
N LEU A 123 -3.02 5.82 -5.20
CA LEU A 123 -2.23 6.23 -6.37
C LEU A 123 -3.10 6.64 -7.56
N ARG A 124 -4.35 6.17 -7.68
CA ARG A 124 -5.29 6.68 -8.69
C ARG A 124 -5.62 8.17 -8.51
N TYR A 125 -5.39 8.71 -7.32
CA TYR A 125 -5.63 10.11 -6.96
C TYR A 125 -4.35 10.94 -6.92
N ALA A 126 -3.18 10.34 -7.14
CA ALA A 126 -1.92 11.04 -7.16
C ALA A 126 -1.69 11.74 -8.52
N PRO A 127 -1.35 13.04 -8.56
CA PRO A 127 -1.20 13.80 -9.80
C PRO A 127 -0.24 13.17 -10.82
N PHE A 128 0.80 12.50 -10.36
CA PHE A 128 1.76 11.81 -11.23
C PHE A 128 1.09 10.68 -12.04
N PHE A 129 0.34 9.79 -11.39
CA PHE A 129 -0.31 8.66 -12.07
C PHE A 129 -1.55 9.09 -12.86
N THR A 130 -2.24 10.13 -12.41
CA THR A 130 -3.34 10.74 -13.19
C THR A 130 -2.80 11.28 -14.51
N ALA A 131 -1.64 11.95 -14.51
CA ALA A 131 -1.01 12.43 -15.75
C ALA A 131 -0.60 11.29 -16.69
N ILE A 132 -0.03 10.19 -16.17
CA ILE A 132 0.27 9.01 -17.00
C ILE A 132 -1.00 8.48 -17.66
N ARG A 133 -2.09 8.35 -16.89
CA ARG A 133 -3.38 7.88 -17.43
C ARG A 133 -3.94 8.84 -18.48
N GLU A 134 -3.85 10.15 -18.27
CA GLU A 134 -4.26 11.17 -19.26
C GLU A 134 -3.47 11.02 -20.58
N ILE A 135 -2.14 10.82 -20.48
CA ILE A 135 -1.28 10.60 -21.65
C ILE A 135 -1.69 9.32 -22.37
N VAL A 136 -1.87 8.21 -21.66
CA VAL A 136 -2.31 6.93 -22.24
C VAL A 136 -3.67 7.06 -22.93
N ALA A 137 -4.62 7.77 -22.34
CA ALA A 137 -5.97 7.97 -22.88
C ALA A 137 -6.04 8.97 -24.05
N SER A 138 -5.01 9.81 -24.23
CA SER A 138 -5.02 10.93 -25.20
C SER A 138 -4.64 10.56 -26.64
N ASP A 139 -4.44 9.28 -26.95
CA ASP A 139 -3.93 8.78 -28.25
C ASP A 139 -2.51 9.30 -28.65
N ARG A 140 -1.86 10.05 -27.78
CA ARG A 140 -0.50 10.60 -28.04
C ARG A 140 0.54 9.52 -28.29
N LEU A 141 0.41 8.40 -27.57
CA LEU A 141 1.30 7.24 -27.73
C LEU A 141 0.87 6.33 -28.90
N GLY A 142 -0.34 6.52 -29.44
CA GLY A 142 -0.97 5.59 -30.37
C GLY A 142 -1.43 4.31 -29.65
N ALA A 143 -1.53 3.21 -30.39
CA ALA A 143 -1.83 1.91 -29.76
C ALA A 143 -0.66 1.50 -28.85
N ILE A 144 -0.98 1.16 -27.60
CA ILE A 144 0.03 0.72 -26.63
C ILE A 144 0.44 -0.72 -26.98
N VAL A 145 1.74 -0.95 -27.11
CA VAL A 145 2.35 -2.22 -27.55
C VAL A 145 2.88 -3.00 -26.34
N SER A 146 3.66 -2.33 -25.48
CA SER A 146 4.26 -2.95 -24.30
C SER A 146 4.42 -1.96 -23.15
N VAL A 147 4.47 -2.49 -21.93
CA VAL A 147 4.71 -1.71 -20.71
C VAL A 147 5.75 -2.43 -19.85
N ASP A 148 6.80 -1.70 -19.46
CA ASP A 148 7.72 -2.11 -18.39
C ASP A 148 7.45 -1.25 -17.17
N TRP A 149 7.02 -1.90 -16.09
CA TRP A 149 6.67 -1.28 -14.82
C TRP A 149 7.55 -1.80 -13.70
N ARG A 150 8.18 -0.91 -12.94
CA ARG A 150 8.98 -1.31 -11.78
C ARG A 150 8.49 -0.61 -10.52
N GLU A 151 8.23 -1.38 -9.50
CA GLU A 151 8.16 -0.92 -8.11
C GLU A 151 9.54 -1.07 -7.48
N ASN A 152 10.21 0.05 -7.25
CA ASN A 152 11.52 0.09 -6.60
C ASN A 152 11.32 0.39 -5.12
N LEU A 153 11.53 -0.60 -4.29
CA LEU A 153 11.49 -0.43 -2.85
C LEU A 153 12.91 -0.26 -2.33
N ILE A 154 13.18 0.89 -1.73
CA ILE A 154 14.52 1.18 -1.22
C ILE A 154 14.92 0.17 -0.14
N TYR A 155 16.16 -0.29 -0.17
CA TYR A 155 16.69 -1.41 0.61
C TYR A 155 16.35 -1.36 2.11
N TRP A 156 16.47 -0.19 2.75
CA TRP A 156 16.17 -0.05 4.18
C TRP A 156 14.66 -0.10 4.48
N HIS A 157 13.82 0.40 3.56
CA HIS A 157 12.36 0.33 3.70
C HIS A 157 11.86 -1.11 3.56
N PHE A 158 12.44 -1.88 2.62
CA PHE A 158 12.14 -3.32 2.55
C PHE A 158 12.48 -4.01 3.86
N ALA A 159 13.70 -3.82 4.37
CA ALA A 159 14.14 -4.38 5.65
C ALA A 159 13.24 -3.95 6.83
N HIS A 160 12.77 -2.69 6.83
CA HIS A 160 11.86 -2.17 7.82
C HIS A 160 10.49 -2.87 7.79
N SER A 161 9.85 -2.91 6.63
CA SER A 161 8.46 -3.31 6.48
C SER A 161 8.26 -4.81 6.27
N TYR A 162 9.14 -5.43 5.47
CA TYR A 162 8.98 -6.79 4.95
C TYR A 162 9.94 -7.82 5.56
N VAL A 163 10.83 -7.38 6.45
CA VAL A 163 11.69 -8.28 7.23
C VAL A 163 11.39 -8.14 8.73
N ARG A 164 11.44 -6.91 9.27
CA ARG A 164 11.24 -6.63 10.69
C ARG A 164 9.81 -6.31 11.07
N GLY A 165 9.06 -5.74 10.14
CA GLY A 165 7.70 -5.22 10.34
C GLY A 165 6.60 -6.25 10.08
N ASN A 166 5.37 -5.75 10.06
CA ASN A 166 4.15 -6.56 10.02
C ASN A 166 3.95 -7.37 8.73
N TRP A 167 4.65 -7.02 7.65
CA TRP A 167 4.52 -7.68 6.35
C TRP A 167 5.65 -8.69 6.06
N GLY A 168 6.41 -9.07 7.08
CA GLY A 168 7.49 -10.04 6.97
C GLY A 168 7.00 -11.49 6.76
N LYS A 169 5.75 -11.79 7.15
CA LYS A 169 5.16 -13.12 7.06
C LYS A 169 3.90 -13.15 6.21
N LYS A 170 3.85 -14.07 5.27
CA LYS A 170 2.68 -14.28 4.39
C LYS A 170 1.41 -14.60 5.17
N ALA A 171 1.53 -15.39 6.24
CA ALA A 171 0.40 -15.76 7.08
C ALA A 171 -0.25 -14.58 7.82
N GLU A 172 0.49 -13.48 8.03
CA GLU A 172 0.02 -12.31 8.76
C GLU A 172 -0.48 -11.19 7.85
N GLY A 173 0.25 -10.89 6.77
CA GLY A 173 -0.04 -9.76 5.89
C GLY A 173 -0.43 -10.16 4.46
N GLY A 174 -0.19 -11.40 4.07
CA GLY A 174 -0.31 -11.86 2.69
C GLY A 174 1.02 -11.83 1.92
N PRO A 175 1.04 -12.27 0.65
CA PRO A 175 2.24 -12.27 -0.16
C PRO A 175 2.71 -10.84 -0.49
N MET A 176 4.02 -10.68 -0.72
CA MET A 176 4.64 -9.39 -1.03
C MET A 176 3.96 -8.66 -2.19
N ILE A 177 3.62 -9.39 -3.25
CA ILE A 177 2.95 -8.83 -4.44
C ILE A 177 1.58 -8.20 -4.10
N LEU A 178 0.86 -8.74 -3.11
CA LEU A 178 -0.39 -8.19 -2.62
C LEU A 178 -0.13 -6.94 -1.76
N THR A 179 0.71 -7.07 -0.74
CA THR A 179 0.87 -6.03 0.29
C THR A 179 1.57 -4.77 -0.24
N LYS A 180 2.46 -4.92 -1.23
CA LYS A 180 3.17 -3.80 -1.86
C LYS A 180 2.59 -3.42 -3.22
N CYS A 181 2.46 -4.37 -4.14
CA CYS A 181 2.15 -4.09 -5.54
C CYS A 181 0.65 -4.12 -5.87
N CYS A 182 -0.25 -4.26 -4.90
CA CYS A 182 -1.69 -4.09 -5.17
C CYS A 182 -2.00 -2.71 -5.76
N HIS A 183 -1.24 -1.68 -5.40
CA HIS A 183 -1.33 -0.35 -6.02
C HIS A 183 -0.92 -0.38 -7.50
N ASP A 184 0.18 -1.09 -7.82
CA ASP A 184 0.72 -1.17 -9.17
C ASP A 184 -0.22 -1.95 -10.08
N LEU A 185 -0.70 -3.10 -9.60
CA LEU A 185 -1.70 -3.91 -10.32
C LEU A 185 -3.01 -3.14 -10.51
N ASP A 186 -3.41 -2.34 -9.52
CA ASP A 186 -4.58 -1.47 -9.62
C ASP A 186 -4.42 -0.37 -10.66
N LEU A 187 -3.25 0.28 -10.73
CA LEU A 187 -2.93 1.25 -11.77
C LEU A 187 -2.91 0.62 -13.16
N LEU A 188 -2.37 -0.59 -13.30
CA LEU A 188 -2.34 -1.30 -14.58
C LEU A 188 -3.75 -1.63 -15.07
N VAL A 189 -4.62 -2.12 -14.18
CA VAL A 189 -6.06 -2.35 -14.52
C VAL A 189 -6.74 -1.04 -14.89
N TRP A 190 -6.51 0.03 -14.15
CA TRP A 190 -7.11 1.34 -14.39
C TRP A 190 -6.71 1.98 -15.72
N MET A 191 -5.45 1.76 -16.14
CA MET A 191 -4.90 2.33 -17.37
C MET A 191 -5.17 1.48 -18.61
N PHE A 192 -5.14 0.15 -18.46
CA PHE A 192 -5.09 -0.77 -19.61
C PHE A 192 -6.23 -1.79 -19.66
N GLY A 193 -7.11 -1.79 -18.65
CA GLY A 193 -8.26 -2.70 -18.62
C GLY A 193 -7.96 -4.05 -17.99
N ARG A 194 -8.61 -5.11 -18.46
CA ARG A 194 -8.56 -6.43 -17.81
C ARG A 194 -7.33 -7.23 -18.23
N CYS A 195 -6.67 -7.81 -17.23
CA CYS A 195 -5.64 -8.83 -17.46
C CYS A 195 -6.30 -10.18 -17.75
N GLU A 196 -5.90 -10.83 -18.83
CA GLU A 196 -6.41 -12.15 -19.23
C GLU A 196 -5.64 -13.28 -18.55
N GLN A 197 -4.31 -13.18 -18.55
CA GLN A 197 -3.44 -14.20 -17.96
C GLN A 197 -2.13 -13.60 -17.48
N LEU A 198 -1.48 -14.30 -16.57
CA LEU A 198 -0.16 -13.91 -16.06
C LEU A 198 0.70 -15.11 -15.69
N SER A 199 2.02 -14.86 -15.70
CA SER A 199 3.05 -15.77 -15.18
C SER A 199 3.95 -15.00 -14.22
N SER A 200 4.44 -15.65 -13.17
CA SER A 200 5.22 -14.99 -12.13
C SER A 200 6.39 -15.83 -11.65
N SER A 201 7.51 -15.16 -11.35
CA SER A 201 8.71 -15.75 -10.75
C SER A 201 9.27 -14.81 -9.67
N GLY A 202 9.79 -15.36 -8.59
CA GLY A 202 10.37 -14.58 -7.51
C GLY A 202 10.75 -15.45 -6.32
N SER A 203 11.66 -14.97 -5.49
CA SER A 203 12.16 -15.73 -4.34
C SER A 203 12.65 -14.80 -3.22
N LEU A 204 12.89 -15.39 -2.06
CA LEU A 204 13.62 -14.78 -0.95
C LEU A 204 15.09 -15.21 -1.07
N THR A 205 15.98 -14.28 -1.42
CA THR A 205 17.38 -14.60 -1.71
C THR A 205 18.38 -13.95 -0.75
N HIS A 206 18.10 -12.75 -0.27
CA HIS A 206 19.07 -11.96 0.49
C HIS A 206 18.83 -12.02 2.01
N PHE A 207 17.57 -11.91 2.44
CA PHE A 207 17.23 -11.82 3.86
C PHE A 207 17.03 -13.21 4.47
N THR A 208 18.10 -14.03 4.41
CA THR A 208 18.10 -15.43 4.85
C THR A 208 19.21 -15.66 5.89
N ARG A 209 19.09 -16.74 6.66
CA ARG A 209 20.09 -17.10 7.68
C ARG A 209 21.44 -17.45 7.09
N ASP A 210 21.45 -18.02 5.89
CA ASP A 210 22.67 -18.45 5.20
C ASP A 210 23.49 -17.29 4.61
N ALA A 211 22.92 -16.08 4.60
CA ALA A 211 23.59 -14.87 4.12
C ALA A 211 24.67 -14.35 5.08
N VAL A 212 24.75 -14.84 6.32
CA VAL A 212 25.70 -14.42 7.34
C VAL A 212 26.18 -15.59 8.20
N GLY A 213 27.39 -15.49 8.75
CA GLY A 213 27.98 -16.49 9.64
C GLY A 213 27.26 -16.61 11.00
N PRO A 214 27.50 -17.71 11.75
CA PRO A 214 26.83 -17.99 13.01
C PRO A 214 27.16 -16.97 14.13
N GLU A 215 28.24 -16.22 14.00
CA GLU A 215 28.68 -15.17 14.92
C GLU A 215 27.75 -13.93 14.93
N ILE A 216 26.88 -13.79 13.93
CA ILE A 216 25.99 -12.65 13.85
C ILE A 216 24.82 -12.83 14.83
N PRO A 217 24.61 -11.90 15.78
CA PRO A 217 23.58 -12.01 16.80
C PRO A 217 22.17 -11.87 16.22
N GLY A 218 21.15 -12.27 17.00
CA GLY A 218 19.75 -12.14 16.64
C GLY A 218 19.24 -10.69 16.58
N ARG A 219 19.95 -9.77 17.23
CA ARG A 219 19.62 -8.35 17.28
C ARG A 219 20.83 -7.49 16.95
N CYS A 220 20.57 -6.35 16.32
CA CYS A 220 21.61 -5.39 15.97
C CYS A 220 22.27 -4.74 17.20
N THR A 221 21.57 -4.67 18.32
CA THR A 221 22.03 -4.08 19.59
C THR A 221 22.93 -4.99 20.43
N ASP A 222 23.07 -6.27 20.06
CA ASP A 222 23.77 -7.27 20.87
C ASP A 222 25.24 -7.44 20.46
N GLY A 223 25.93 -6.34 20.11
CA GLY A 223 27.35 -6.36 19.78
C GLY A 223 27.62 -6.94 18.38
N CYS A 224 26.86 -6.56 17.37
CA CYS A 224 27.00 -7.07 16.01
C CYS A 224 28.38 -6.75 15.40
N PRO A 225 29.20 -7.75 15.01
CA PRO A 225 30.55 -7.53 14.50
C PRO A 225 30.60 -6.87 13.12
N ILE A 226 29.51 -6.90 12.35
CA ILE A 226 29.41 -6.27 11.03
C ILE A 226 28.61 -4.94 11.06
N ALA A 227 28.43 -4.34 12.23
CA ALA A 227 27.58 -3.14 12.39
C ALA A 227 27.96 -2.01 11.43
N GLU A 228 29.24 -1.76 11.22
CA GLU A 228 29.71 -0.69 10.33
C GLU A 228 29.46 -0.99 8.85
N ALA A 229 29.69 -2.21 8.43
CA ALA A 229 29.55 -2.63 7.04
C ALA A 229 28.10 -2.95 6.64
N CYS A 230 27.23 -3.26 7.60
CA CYS A 230 25.86 -3.68 7.32
C CYS A 230 24.96 -2.49 6.97
N PRO A 231 24.38 -2.42 5.75
CA PRO A 231 23.48 -1.33 5.37
C PRO A 231 22.15 -1.33 6.15
N TYR A 232 21.82 -2.45 6.80
CA TYR A 232 20.60 -2.67 7.55
C TYR A 232 20.76 -2.54 9.07
N PHE A 233 21.93 -2.10 9.56
CA PHE A 233 22.18 -1.96 10.99
C PHE A 233 21.15 -1.05 11.65
N ALA A 234 20.26 -1.62 12.48
CA ALA A 234 19.07 -0.94 12.98
C ALA A 234 19.35 0.38 13.71
N PRO A 235 20.32 0.46 14.66
CA PRO A 235 20.62 1.72 15.31
C PRO A 235 20.93 2.85 14.33
N ARG A 236 21.80 2.61 13.35
CA ARG A 236 22.13 3.62 12.33
C ARG A 236 20.90 3.99 11.49
N VAL A 237 20.20 3.00 10.94
CA VAL A 237 19.03 3.24 10.08
C VAL A 237 17.99 4.12 10.78
N TYR A 238 17.61 3.79 12.02
CA TYR A 238 16.51 4.52 12.70
C TYR A 238 16.96 5.83 13.32
N LEU A 239 18.19 5.95 13.81
CA LEU A 239 18.70 7.23 14.31
C LEU A 239 18.94 8.25 13.20
N ASP A 240 19.39 7.79 12.02
CA ASP A 240 19.51 8.69 10.85
C ASP A 240 18.14 9.15 10.37
N ARG A 241 17.15 8.25 10.31
CA ARG A 241 15.75 8.64 9.98
C ARG A 241 15.16 9.60 11.00
N LEU A 242 15.47 9.41 12.29
CA LEU A 242 15.05 10.34 13.34
C LEU A 242 15.63 11.74 13.14
N LYS A 243 16.93 11.83 12.82
CA LYS A 243 17.61 13.12 12.53
C LYS A 243 17.03 13.80 11.29
N GLU A 244 16.80 13.05 10.21
CA GLU A 244 16.26 13.59 8.95
C GLU A 244 14.82 14.06 9.10
N ASN A 245 13.98 13.27 9.75
CA ASN A 245 12.57 13.56 9.96
C ASN A 245 12.01 12.81 11.18
N PRO A 246 11.86 13.45 12.34
CA PRO A 246 11.27 12.83 13.53
C PRO A 246 9.82 12.33 13.32
N ALA A 247 9.11 12.85 12.30
CA ALA A 247 7.79 12.39 11.92
C ALA A 247 7.81 11.26 10.88
N SER A 248 8.99 10.75 10.51
CA SER A 248 9.14 9.62 9.58
C SER A 248 8.25 8.44 9.99
N PHE A 249 7.58 7.84 9.01
CA PHE A 249 6.76 6.64 9.22
C PHE A 249 7.56 5.48 9.85
N ALA A 250 8.84 5.36 9.49
CA ALA A 250 9.71 4.32 10.02
C ALA A 250 9.97 4.51 11.52
N VAL A 251 10.29 5.74 11.96
CA VAL A 251 10.46 6.05 13.38
C VAL A 251 9.15 5.90 14.15
N ALA A 252 8.05 6.37 13.57
CA ALA A 252 6.71 6.27 14.17
C ALA A 252 6.23 4.82 14.36
N ALA A 253 6.72 3.88 13.54
CA ALA A 253 6.45 2.45 13.71
C ALA A 253 7.30 1.83 14.85
N VAL A 254 8.50 2.33 15.08
CA VAL A 254 9.41 1.84 16.12
C VAL A 254 8.93 2.23 17.52
N THR A 255 8.62 3.52 17.72
CA THR A 255 8.22 4.05 19.03
C THR A 255 7.48 5.38 18.92
N LEU A 256 6.66 5.69 19.92
CA LEU A 256 6.07 7.02 20.11
C LEU A 256 7.04 8.00 20.81
N ASP A 257 8.04 7.49 21.55
CA ASP A 257 9.13 8.27 22.15
C ASP A 257 10.20 8.57 21.08
N ARG A 258 10.12 9.75 20.49
CA ARG A 258 10.99 10.18 19.36
C ARG A 258 12.27 10.84 19.82
N THR A 259 12.82 10.39 20.96
CA THR A 259 14.19 10.72 21.38
C THR A 259 15.16 9.64 20.91
N PRO A 260 16.45 9.95 20.75
CA PRO A 260 17.47 8.93 20.44
C PRO A 260 17.44 7.77 21.43
N GLU A 261 17.31 8.07 22.72
CA GLU A 261 17.25 7.08 23.81
C GLU A 261 15.96 6.24 23.74
N GLY A 262 14.82 6.85 23.39
CA GLY A 262 13.55 6.15 23.19
C GLY A 262 13.61 5.18 22.01
N VAL A 263 14.21 5.61 20.89
CA VAL A 263 14.44 4.74 19.74
C VAL A 263 15.35 3.57 20.12
N MET A 264 16.48 3.83 20.80
CA MET A 264 17.40 2.76 21.20
C MET A 264 16.74 1.74 22.13
N ARG A 265 16.02 2.17 23.17
CA ARG A 265 15.24 1.26 24.05
C ARG A 265 14.27 0.39 23.26
N ALA A 266 13.57 0.98 22.28
CA ALA A 266 12.63 0.24 21.46
C ALA A 266 13.32 -0.77 20.52
N LEU A 267 14.55 -0.50 20.08
CA LEU A 267 15.36 -1.43 19.28
C LEU A 267 15.92 -2.59 20.11
N GLU A 268 16.18 -2.39 21.39
CA GLU A 268 16.66 -3.45 22.29
C GLU A 268 15.64 -4.57 22.50
N THR A 269 14.36 -4.28 22.49
CA THR A 269 13.29 -5.25 22.82
C THR A 269 12.29 -5.49 21.70
N GLY A 270 12.02 -4.48 20.89
CA GLY A 270 10.99 -4.52 19.84
C GLY A 270 11.45 -5.23 18.55
N PRO A 271 10.54 -5.47 17.62
CA PRO A 271 10.82 -6.22 16.39
C PRO A 271 11.83 -5.51 15.46
N TYR A 272 11.86 -4.18 15.49
CA TYR A 272 12.70 -3.39 14.56
C TYR A 272 14.20 -3.43 14.87
N GLY A 273 14.61 -3.92 16.04
CA GLY A 273 16.02 -4.16 16.38
C GLY A 273 16.54 -5.54 15.95
N ARG A 274 15.69 -6.44 15.47
CA ARG A 274 16.08 -7.77 14.99
C ARG A 274 17.09 -7.67 13.84
N CYS A 275 18.03 -8.58 13.79
CA CYS A 275 18.91 -8.75 12.62
C CYS A 275 18.08 -9.19 11.42
N VAL A 276 18.25 -8.54 10.27
CA VAL A 276 17.49 -8.87 9.04
C VAL A 276 17.81 -10.27 8.52
N TYR A 277 18.98 -10.79 8.82
CA TYR A 277 19.41 -12.13 8.42
C TYR A 277 19.01 -13.22 9.44
N ARG A 278 18.57 -12.83 10.63
CA ARG A 278 18.10 -13.74 11.69
C ARG A 278 16.62 -13.61 11.95
N SER A 279 15.91 -12.85 11.12
CA SER A 279 14.46 -12.74 11.14
C SER A 279 13.82 -14.00 10.58
N ASP A 280 12.53 -14.15 10.80
CA ASP A 280 11.72 -15.28 10.41
C ASP A 280 10.75 -14.93 9.26
N ASN A 281 11.13 -13.91 8.47
CA ASN A 281 10.39 -13.49 7.27
C ASN A 281 10.37 -14.60 6.21
N ASP A 282 9.26 -14.70 5.48
CA ASP A 282 9.01 -15.70 4.43
C ASP A 282 8.45 -15.09 3.13
N VAL A 283 8.34 -13.77 3.06
CA VAL A 283 7.95 -13.06 1.84
C VAL A 283 9.14 -12.93 0.89
N VAL A 284 8.88 -12.94 -0.41
CA VAL A 284 9.92 -12.79 -1.44
C VAL A 284 10.53 -11.39 -1.40
N ASP A 285 11.84 -11.26 -1.70
CA ASP A 285 12.52 -9.98 -1.77
C ASP A 285 12.58 -9.39 -3.20
N HIS A 286 12.22 -10.19 -4.19
CA HIS A 286 11.99 -9.75 -5.56
C HIS A 286 10.95 -10.64 -6.26
N GLN A 287 10.19 -10.06 -7.19
CA GLN A 287 9.20 -10.78 -7.98
C GLN A 287 9.00 -10.10 -9.34
N VAL A 288 8.92 -10.90 -10.40
CA VAL A 288 8.59 -10.46 -11.76
C VAL A 288 7.28 -11.10 -12.16
N VAL A 289 6.36 -10.31 -12.73
CA VAL A 289 5.09 -10.77 -13.26
C VAL A 289 4.98 -10.35 -14.71
N LEU A 290 4.79 -11.31 -15.61
CA LEU A 290 4.48 -11.10 -17.01
C LEU A 290 2.98 -11.25 -17.20
N MET A 291 2.34 -10.26 -17.82
CA MET A 291 0.90 -10.17 -17.96
C MET A 291 0.50 -9.96 -19.42
N ARG A 292 -0.58 -10.60 -19.84
CA ARG A 292 -1.26 -10.31 -21.10
C ARG A 292 -2.65 -9.76 -20.79
N PHE A 293 -2.96 -8.62 -21.36
CA PHE A 293 -4.26 -7.96 -21.24
C PHE A 293 -5.18 -8.37 -22.39
N GLU A 294 -6.51 -8.23 -22.22
CA GLU A 294 -7.51 -8.59 -23.23
C GLU A 294 -7.31 -7.82 -24.56
N SER A 295 -6.71 -6.63 -24.51
CA SER A 295 -6.32 -5.84 -25.69
C SER A 295 -5.16 -6.41 -26.48
N GLY A 296 -4.51 -7.47 -26.01
CA GLY A 296 -3.26 -8.01 -26.56
C GLY A 296 -1.99 -7.35 -25.99
N LEU A 297 -2.12 -6.31 -25.17
CA LEU A 297 -1.00 -5.64 -24.52
C LEU A 297 -0.20 -6.60 -23.63
N SER A 298 1.13 -6.55 -23.75
CA SER A 298 2.07 -7.25 -22.86
C SER A 298 2.65 -6.29 -21.82
N VAL A 299 2.62 -6.70 -20.55
CA VAL A 299 3.14 -5.91 -19.44
C VAL A 299 4.10 -6.74 -18.61
N SER A 300 5.28 -6.18 -18.29
CA SER A 300 6.17 -6.70 -17.24
C SER A 300 6.05 -5.83 -15.99
N LEU A 301 5.82 -6.45 -14.82
CA LEU A 301 5.91 -5.81 -13.51
C LEU A 301 7.06 -6.43 -12.74
N THR A 302 8.04 -5.62 -12.37
CA THR A 302 9.15 -6.03 -11.49
C THR A 302 9.04 -5.34 -10.14
N MET A 303 8.90 -6.10 -9.05
CA MET A 303 9.05 -5.65 -7.68
C MET A 303 10.41 -6.06 -7.16
N GLN A 304 11.13 -5.17 -6.50
CA GLN A 304 12.40 -5.49 -5.83
C GLN A 304 12.60 -4.73 -4.53
N GLY A 305 13.18 -5.41 -3.53
CA GLY A 305 13.48 -4.86 -2.21
C GLY A 305 14.92 -4.38 -2.02
N SER A 306 15.73 -4.31 -3.07
CA SER A 306 17.16 -3.95 -3.02
C SER A 306 17.49 -2.72 -3.87
N SER A 307 16.56 -1.78 -3.98
CA SER A 307 16.77 -0.56 -4.74
C SER A 307 17.52 0.51 -3.93
N HIS A 308 18.25 1.39 -4.61
CA HIS A 308 18.81 2.62 -4.04
C HIS A 308 17.83 3.81 -4.07
N ILE A 309 16.71 3.66 -4.81
CA ILE A 309 15.64 4.65 -4.90
C ILE A 309 14.31 4.05 -4.44
N GLU A 310 13.40 4.92 -4.02
CA GLU A 310 12.01 4.57 -3.72
C GLU A 310 11.11 5.07 -4.83
N GLY A 311 10.07 4.28 -5.22
CA GLY A 311 9.05 4.69 -6.19
C GLY A 311 9.15 3.98 -7.53
N ARG A 312 8.22 4.33 -8.44
CA ARG A 312 8.04 3.62 -9.72
C ARG A 312 8.89 4.21 -10.83
N THR A 313 9.40 3.30 -11.67
CA THR A 313 9.91 3.64 -12.99
C THR A 313 9.08 2.92 -14.03
N VAL A 314 8.60 3.66 -15.04
CA VAL A 314 7.64 3.17 -16.02
C VAL A 314 8.12 3.50 -17.42
N ARG A 315 8.04 2.52 -18.31
CA ARG A 315 8.18 2.70 -19.74
C ARG A 315 6.90 2.19 -20.42
N ILE A 316 6.32 3.00 -21.27
CA ILE A 316 5.17 2.64 -22.10
C ILE A 316 5.53 2.90 -23.56
N ASP A 317 5.60 1.83 -24.33
CA ASP A 317 5.87 1.91 -25.77
C ASP A 317 4.56 1.82 -26.54
N GLY A 318 4.27 2.87 -27.28
CA GLY A 318 3.15 2.94 -28.20
C GLY A 318 3.63 2.96 -29.66
N THR A 319 2.68 2.96 -30.59
CA THR A 319 2.99 2.97 -32.02
C THR A 319 3.45 4.34 -32.55
N ARG A 320 3.24 5.41 -31.78
CA ARG A 320 3.58 6.80 -32.16
C ARG A 320 4.63 7.44 -31.27
N ALA A 321 4.68 7.06 -30.01
CA ALA A 321 5.63 7.62 -29.06
C ALA A 321 5.91 6.64 -27.91
N THR A 322 7.05 6.85 -27.24
CA THR A 322 7.41 6.17 -25.99
C THR A 322 7.30 7.15 -24.82
N LEU A 323 6.62 6.74 -23.75
CA LEU A 323 6.62 7.45 -22.47
C LEU A 323 7.63 6.81 -21.53
N LEU A 324 8.54 7.61 -20.97
CA LEU A 324 9.39 7.26 -19.83
C LEU A 324 8.95 8.08 -18.63
N ALA A 325 8.72 7.43 -17.47
CA ALA A 325 8.29 8.11 -16.25
C ALA A 325 9.06 7.62 -15.02
N ASN A 326 9.44 8.57 -14.15
CA ASN A 326 10.15 8.32 -12.90
C ASN A 326 9.46 9.04 -11.75
N GLU A 327 8.75 8.29 -10.89
CA GLU A 327 7.99 8.84 -9.77
C GLU A 327 8.89 9.55 -8.75
N ALA A 328 10.07 8.97 -8.44
CA ALA A 328 10.99 9.53 -7.46
C ALA A 328 11.46 10.94 -7.83
N ARG A 329 11.59 11.21 -9.13
CA ARG A 329 11.99 12.50 -9.70
C ARG A 329 10.82 13.38 -10.09
N ALA A 330 9.59 12.84 -10.11
CA ALA A 330 8.40 13.47 -10.67
C ALA A 330 8.58 13.89 -12.15
N GLU A 331 9.32 13.10 -12.92
CA GLU A 331 9.69 13.38 -14.31
C GLU A 331 8.99 12.42 -15.26
N MET A 332 8.52 12.94 -16.39
CA MET A 332 8.00 12.18 -17.50
C MET A 332 8.57 12.75 -18.81
N GLU A 333 8.93 11.87 -19.74
CA GLU A 333 9.41 12.23 -21.07
C GLU A 333 8.61 11.46 -22.13
N ILE A 334 8.13 12.16 -23.14
CA ILE A 334 7.45 11.57 -24.29
C ILE A 334 8.34 11.76 -25.51
N HIS A 335 8.76 10.66 -26.08
CA HIS A 335 9.64 10.59 -27.27
C HIS A 335 8.79 10.31 -28.51
N ASP A 336 8.56 11.31 -29.34
CA ASP A 336 7.77 11.19 -30.58
C ASP A 336 8.57 10.44 -31.66
N HIS A 337 8.04 9.34 -32.15
CA HIS A 337 8.76 8.48 -33.13
C HIS A 337 8.90 9.12 -34.52
N ARG A 338 7.96 10.00 -34.89
CA ARG A 338 7.97 10.63 -36.23
C ARG A 338 8.98 11.78 -36.29
N THR A 339 9.07 12.58 -35.19
CA THR A 339 9.89 13.79 -35.21
C THR A 339 11.24 13.59 -34.51
N GLY A 340 11.38 12.55 -33.68
CA GLY A 340 12.52 12.33 -32.79
C GLY A 340 12.61 13.34 -31.66
N GLN A 341 11.61 14.19 -31.46
CA GLN A 341 11.59 15.18 -30.38
C GLN A 341 11.18 14.55 -29.04
N THR A 342 11.71 15.11 -27.98
CA THR A 342 11.36 14.75 -26.60
C THR A 342 10.62 15.90 -25.95
N GLU A 343 9.41 15.64 -25.47
CA GLU A 343 8.64 16.55 -24.61
C GLU A 343 8.81 16.13 -23.15
N ARG A 344 9.14 17.08 -22.29
CA ARG A 344 9.17 16.87 -20.85
C ARG A 344 7.87 17.33 -20.23
N VAL A 345 7.22 16.39 -19.51
CA VAL A 345 5.98 16.68 -18.75
C VAL A 345 6.31 16.65 -17.28
N THR A 346 6.16 17.78 -16.61
CA THR A 346 6.33 17.89 -15.17
C THR A 346 4.97 18.00 -14.49
N ARG A 347 4.79 17.28 -13.39
CA ARG A 347 3.62 17.44 -12.52
C ARG A 347 4.11 17.64 -11.09
N PRO A 348 3.73 18.74 -10.43
CA PRO A 348 4.10 18.95 -9.05
C PRO A 348 3.50 17.83 -8.18
N ARG A 349 4.24 17.45 -7.15
CA ARG A 349 3.71 16.54 -6.14
C ARG A 349 2.55 17.20 -5.42
N GLY A 350 1.47 16.46 -5.20
CA GLY A 350 0.34 16.94 -4.41
C GLY A 350 0.69 16.98 -2.91
N VAL A 351 -0.16 17.65 -2.14
CA VAL A 351 -0.09 17.69 -0.67
C VAL A 351 -0.53 16.34 -0.10
N GLY A 352 0.13 15.93 0.97
CA GLY A 352 -0.16 14.65 1.64
C GLY A 352 0.76 13.51 1.19
N GLY A 353 0.57 12.33 1.79
CA GLY A 353 1.33 11.12 1.47
C GLY A 353 1.06 10.60 0.06
N HIS A 354 1.91 9.68 -0.40
CA HIS A 354 1.82 9.08 -1.75
C HIS A 354 1.72 10.12 -2.88
N GLY A 355 2.56 11.17 -2.79
CA GLY A 355 2.57 12.23 -3.81
C GLY A 355 1.26 13.02 -3.95
N GLY A 356 0.46 13.09 -2.88
CA GLY A 356 -0.85 13.77 -2.85
C GLY A 356 -2.05 12.83 -3.01
N GLY A 357 -1.80 11.54 -3.22
CA GLY A 357 -2.85 10.54 -3.38
C GLY A 357 -3.72 10.35 -2.14
N ASP A 358 -3.14 10.43 -0.93
CA ASP A 358 -3.89 10.33 0.32
C ASP A 358 -4.93 11.45 0.45
N ASP A 359 -4.55 12.68 0.18
CA ASP A 359 -5.46 13.81 0.23
C ASP A 359 -6.50 13.77 -0.90
N GLY A 360 -6.10 13.30 -2.09
CA GLY A 360 -7.01 13.10 -3.22
C GLY A 360 -8.09 12.07 -2.92
N LEU A 361 -7.71 10.92 -2.37
CA LEU A 361 -8.62 9.87 -1.92
C LEU A 361 -9.61 10.39 -0.87
N MET A 362 -9.11 11.12 0.14
CA MET A 362 -9.97 11.67 1.19
C MET A 362 -10.97 12.69 0.66
N ARG A 363 -10.56 13.56 -0.28
CA ARG A 363 -11.50 14.48 -0.94
C ARG A 363 -12.59 13.74 -1.69
N ALA A 364 -12.23 12.69 -2.43
CA ALA A 364 -13.19 11.86 -3.16
C ALA A 364 -14.16 11.14 -2.22
N PHE A 365 -13.65 10.57 -1.12
CA PHE A 365 -14.48 9.90 -0.13
C PHE A 365 -15.45 10.87 0.57
N VAL A 366 -14.99 12.02 1.02
CA VAL A 366 -15.82 13.05 1.65
C VAL A 366 -16.89 13.55 0.67
N GLY A 367 -16.51 13.83 -0.60
CA GLY A 367 -17.45 14.21 -1.64
C GLY A 367 -18.55 13.15 -1.88
N ALA A 368 -18.16 11.88 -1.88
CA ALA A 368 -19.08 10.77 -2.06
C ALA A 368 -20.11 10.65 -0.91
N ILE A 369 -19.68 10.90 0.33
CA ILE A 369 -20.59 10.95 1.50
C ILE A 369 -21.55 12.14 1.39
N GLN A 370 -21.15 13.23 0.75
CA GLN A 370 -21.98 14.41 0.49
C GLN A 370 -22.85 14.29 -0.79
N GLY A 371 -22.79 13.14 -1.49
CA GLY A 371 -23.61 12.84 -2.67
C GLY A 371 -22.89 12.90 -4.02
N ASP A 372 -21.65 13.40 -4.08
CA ASP A 372 -20.82 13.38 -5.30
C ASP A 372 -20.01 12.10 -5.40
N ARG A 373 -20.57 11.07 -6.02
CA ARG A 373 -19.90 9.77 -6.21
C ARG A 373 -18.99 9.72 -7.45
N ALA A 374 -18.97 10.73 -8.29
CA ALA A 374 -18.15 10.74 -9.51
C ALA A 374 -16.65 10.67 -9.23
N GLY A 375 -16.21 11.18 -8.07
CA GLY A 375 -14.83 11.12 -7.64
C GLY A 375 -14.36 9.76 -7.12
N VAL A 376 -15.25 8.77 -6.92
CA VAL A 376 -14.89 7.43 -6.41
C VAL A 376 -14.33 6.58 -7.53
N LEU A 377 -12.99 6.53 -7.62
CA LEU A 377 -12.27 5.75 -8.65
C LEU A 377 -11.94 4.32 -8.20
N THR A 378 -12.17 3.97 -6.95
CA THR A 378 -11.66 2.74 -6.32
C THR A 378 -12.73 2.06 -5.46
N SER A 379 -13.92 1.84 -6.07
CA SER A 379 -14.96 1.04 -5.41
C SER A 379 -14.45 -0.37 -5.11
N ALA A 380 -15.05 -1.04 -4.12
CA ALA A 380 -14.67 -2.42 -3.79
C ALA A 380 -14.77 -3.34 -5.01
N ARG A 381 -15.82 -3.20 -5.83
CA ARG A 381 -16.03 -3.98 -7.05
C ARG A 381 -14.88 -3.83 -8.06
N GLU A 382 -14.45 -2.58 -8.31
CA GLU A 382 -13.33 -2.30 -9.22
C GLU A 382 -12.02 -2.82 -8.68
N SER A 383 -11.81 -2.70 -7.36
CA SER A 383 -10.56 -3.09 -6.70
C SER A 383 -10.36 -4.61 -6.62
N VAL A 384 -11.41 -5.42 -6.74
CA VAL A 384 -11.30 -6.89 -6.78
C VAL A 384 -10.35 -7.35 -7.88
N ALA A 385 -10.39 -6.75 -9.07
CA ALA A 385 -9.58 -7.21 -10.21
C ALA A 385 -8.08 -7.19 -9.90
N SER A 386 -7.57 -6.11 -9.33
CA SER A 386 -6.15 -5.99 -8.96
C SER A 386 -5.73 -6.95 -7.84
N HIS A 387 -6.63 -7.20 -6.89
CA HIS A 387 -6.38 -8.17 -5.82
C HIS A 387 -6.33 -9.60 -6.35
N LEU A 388 -7.26 -9.99 -7.24
CA LEU A 388 -7.23 -11.30 -7.89
C LEU A 388 -5.94 -11.49 -8.70
N MET A 389 -5.45 -10.45 -9.39
CA MET A 389 -4.15 -10.50 -10.07
C MET A 389 -2.99 -10.75 -9.09
N ALA A 390 -3.00 -10.12 -7.91
CA ALA A 390 -1.95 -10.34 -6.91
C ALA A 390 -1.94 -11.79 -6.40
N PHE A 391 -3.10 -12.35 -6.08
CA PHE A 391 -3.21 -13.74 -5.63
C PHE A 391 -2.88 -14.73 -6.74
N ALA A 392 -3.31 -14.48 -7.98
CA ALA A 392 -2.95 -15.28 -9.14
C ALA A 392 -1.45 -15.25 -9.44
N ALA A 393 -0.79 -14.08 -9.25
CA ALA A 393 0.66 -13.97 -9.39
C ALA A 393 1.41 -14.79 -8.33
N GLU A 394 0.94 -14.81 -7.08
CA GLU A 394 1.52 -15.68 -6.05
C GLU A 394 1.27 -17.17 -6.37
N GLN A 395 0.08 -17.52 -6.84
CA GLN A 395 -0.21 -18.91 -7.28
C GLN A 395 0.73 -19.32 -8.42
N SER A 396 0.86 -18.48 -9.45
CA SER A 396 1.77 -18.71 -10.58
C SER A 396 3.22 -18.91 -10.13
N ARG A 397 3.69 -18.05 -9.22
CA ARG A 397 5.05 -18.15 -8.66
C ARG A 397 5.29 -19.47 -7.92
N LEU A 398 4.30 -19.97 -7.20
CA LEU A 398 4.40 -21.21 -6.43
C LEU A 398 4.29 -22.47 -7.31
N SER A 399 3.42 -22.44 -8.34
CA SER A 399 3.18 -23.60 -9.23
C SER A 399 4.14 -23.62 -10.44
N GLY A 400 4.71 -22.49 -10.84
CA GLY A 400 5.45 -22.33 -12.09
C GLY A 400 4.56 -22.26 -13.32
N GLU A 401 3.24 -22.24 -13.17
CA GLU A 401 2.27 -22.25 -14.27
C GLU A 401 1.73 -20.86 -14.60
N THR A 402 1.32 -20.66 -15.85
CA THR A 402 0.54 -19.49 -16.26
C THR A 402 -0.89 -19.59 -15.73
N VAL A 403 -1.38 -18.54 -15.09
CA VAL A 403 -2.72 -18.44 -14.53
C VAL A 403 -3.62 -17.59 -15.43
N ASN A 404 -4.74 -18.18 -15.88
CA ASN A 404 -5.82 -17.43 -16.55
C ASN A 404 -6.75 -16.84 -15.48
N LEU A 405 -6.97 -15.54 -15.51
CA LEU A 405 -7.67 -14.79 -14.44
C LEU A 405 -9.16 -15.12 -14.36
N GLU A 406 -9.82 -15.41 -15.49
CA GLU A 406 -11.23 -15.77 -15.49
C GLU A 406 -11.44 -17.16 -14.85
N ARG A 407 -10.63 -18.15 -15.25
CA ARG A 407 -10.66 -19.49 -14.63
C ARG A 407 -10.32 -19.44 -13.15
N TYR A 408 -9.32 -18.60 -12.79
CA TYR A 408 -8.96 -18.40 -11.38
C TYR A 408 -10.14 -17.85 -10.58
N ARG A 409 -10.82 -16.84 -11.10
CA ARG A 409 -12.01 -16.26 -10.45
C ARG A 409 -13.12 -17.31 -10.29
N GLN A 410 -13.40 -18.10 -11.31
CA GLN A 410 -14.42 -19.17 -11.27
C GLN A 410 -14.10 -20.23 -10.24
N SER A 411 -12.83 -20.55 -9.99
CA SER A 411 -12.42 -21.52 -8.96
C SER A 411 -12.61 -21.03 -7.51
N LEU A 412 -12.94 -19.76 -7.30
CA LEU A 412 -13.19 -19.15 -5.99
C LEU A 412 -14.69 -19.09 -5.62
N SER A 413 -15.58 -19.47 -6.56
CA SER A 413 -17.05 -19.40 -6.45
C SER A 413 -17.63 -20.60 -5.73
#